data_633b3b3ef87899128327c1e9f5f18ff8
#
_entry.id   633b3b3ef87899128327c1e9f5f18ff8
#
_cell.length_a   1.000
_cell.length_b   1.000
_cell.length_c   1.000
_cell.angle_alpha   90.00
_cell.angle_beta   90.00
_cell.angle_gamma   90.00
#
_symmetry.space_group_name_H-M   'P 1'
#
loop_
_entity.id
_entity.type
_entity.pdbx_description
1 polymer ?
#
loop_
_entity_poly.entity_id
_entity_poly.type
_entity_poly.pdbx_seq_one_letter_code
_entity_poly.pdbx_strand_id
1 'polypeptide(L)'
;MTMTRRQAIKTTLLAGGVLTSSGFRNLQGQSPSPGGATPPAPAPTGPFKVPPLPYAYDALEPYIDKETMTIHHDKHHAAYVKKLNEAVAQQPELGQMEIADILKDLTKVNEAIRKTVRNQGGGHYNHSLFWQMMKPGGGGAPQGDLAKAVAGKFGSYGDFKTKFTAEAMGVFGSGWAWLVLNGKELAIEQTPNQDSPISQGMTPLLGIDVWEHAYYLKNQNRRADYIPAWLNVVNWDFVSERYQKAMG
;
A
#
# COMPACT_ATOMS: atom_id res chain seq x y z
N MET A 1 -38.18 -38.35 -3.86
CA MET A 1 -38.60 -37.38 -4.90
C MET A 1 -38.03 -36.03 -4.51
N THR A 2 -36.93 -35.64 -5.13
CA THR A 2 -36.23 -34.38 -4.84
C THR A 2 -36.72 -33.30 -5.79
N MET A 3 -37.35 -32.25 -5.24
CA MET A 3 -37.82 -31.08 -6.00
C MET A 3 -36.64 -30.25 -6.52
N THR A 4 -36.66 -29.94 -7.81
CA THR A 4 -35.64 -29.08 -8.47
C THR A 4 -35.98 -27.61 -8.27
N ARG A 5 -34.92 -26.78 -8.19
CA ARG A 5 -34.94 -25.30 -7.94
C ARG A 5 -35.77 -24.44 -8.91
N ARG A 6 -36.45 -25.02 -9.90
CA ARG A 6 -37.26 -24.31 -10.90
C ARG A 6 -38.74 -24.18 -10.60
N GLN A 7 -39.26 -24.78 -9.52
CA GLN A 7 -40.71 -24.80 -9.21
C GLN A 7 -41.15 -23.82 -8.10
N ALA A 8 -40.23 -23.01 -7.53
CA ALA A 8 -40.54 -22.12 -6.40
C ALA A 8 -40.94 -20.67 -6.80
N ILE A 9 -41.10 -20.34 -8.10
CA ILE A 9 -41.36 -18.96 -8.54
C ILE A 9 -42.76 -18.78 -9.20
N LYS A 10 -43.73 -19.58 -8.88
CA LYS A 10 -45.10 -19.44 -9.44
C LYS A 10 -46.20 -19.56 -8.41
N THR A 11 -46.15 -18.83 -7.32
CA THR A 11 -47.39 -18.64 -6.51
C THR A 11 -47.20 -17.42 -5.60
N THR A 12 -47.51 -16.24 -6.07
CA THR A 12 -48.05 -15.14 -5.28
C THR A 12 -48.39 -13.97 -6.21
N LEU A 13 -49.60 -14.01 -6.76
CA LEU A 13 -50.26 -12.86 -7.37
C LEU A 13 -51.75 -13.14 -7.27
N LEU A 14 -52.46 -12.47 -6.33
CA LEU A 14 -53.86 -12.08 -6.43
C LEU A 14 -54.44 -11.70 -5.05
N ALA A 15 -54.54 -10.42 -4.81
CA ALA A 15 -55.60 -9.75 -4.02
C ALA A 15 -55.21 -8.26 -4.06
N GLY A 16 -55.86 -7.37 -4.80
CA GLY A 16 -57.21 -6.98 -4.66
C GLY A 16 -57.20 -5.51 -4.24
N GLY A 17 -57.45 -4.56 -5.17
CA GLY A 17 -57.34 -3.12 -5.04
C GLY A 17 -58.36 -2.46 -4.10
N VAL A 18 -58.04 -1.22 -3.73
CA VAL A 18 -59.00 -0.10 -3.55
C VAL A 18 -58.29 1.18 -3.94
N LEU A 19 -58.85 1.88 -4.96
CA LEU A 19 -58.48 3.20 -5.35
C LEU A 19 -59.08 4.21 -4.36
N THR A 20 -58.22 5.05 -3.75
CA THR A 20 -58.65 6.36 -3.25
C THR A 20 -57.75 7.46 -3.81
N SER A 21 -58.38 8.30 -4.59
CA SER A 21 -57.80 9.53 -5.13
C SER A 21 -57.59 10.57 -4.03
N SER A 22 -56.38 11.05 -3.84
CA SER A 22 -56.12 12.32 -3.12
C SER A 22 -54.79 12.92 -3.50
N GLY A 23 -54.86 14.07 -4.18
CA GLY A 23 -53.92 15.19 -4.03
C GLY A 23 -52.51 15.03 -4.61
N PHE A 24 -52.33 15.40 -5.85
CA PHE A 24 -51.01 15.82 -6.39
C PHE A 24 -50.47 17.02 -5.61
N ARG A 25 -49.53 16.80 -4.67
CA ARG A 25 -48.67 17.88 -4.19
C ARG A 25 -47.43 17.92 -5.08
N ASN A 26 -47.26 19.09 -5.74
CA ASN A 26 -46.09 19.49 -6.47
C ASN A 26 -44.85 19.38 -5.53
N LEU A 27 -44.03 18.36 -5.70
CA LEU A 27 -42.68 18.30 -5.14
C LEU A 27 -41.78 19.03 -6.14
N GLN A 28 -41.53 20.31 -5.88
CA GLN A 28 -40.46 21.08 -6.51
C GLN A 28 -39.14 20.33 -6.17
N GLY A 29 -38.43 19.87 -7.20
CA GLY A 29 -37.14 19.23 -7.10
C GLY A 29 -36.15 20.20 -6.45
N GLN A 30 -35.69 19.86 -5.24
CA GLN A 30 -34.48 20.42 -4.69
C GLN A 30 -33.30 19.80 -5.45
N SER A 31 -32.60 20.62 -6.21
CA SER A 31 -31.30 20.27 -6.77
C SER A 31 -30.38 19.84 -5.65
N PRO A 32 -29.61 18.74 -5.79
CA PRO A 32 -28.64 18.38 -4.78
C PRO A 32 -27.60 19.51 -4.66
N SER A 33 -27.45 20.04 -3.46
CA SER A 33 -26.37 20.98 -3.13
C SER A 33 -25.02 20.37 -3.52
N PRO A 34 -24.09 21.15 -4.10
CA PRO A 34 -22.74 20.63 -4.39
C PRO A 34 -22.13 20.12 -3.10
N GLY A 35 -21.73 18.84 -3.13
CA GLY A 35 -21.19 18.13 -1.98
C GLY A 35 -20.07 18.93 -1.32
N GLY A 36 -20.29 19.37 -0.09
CA GLY A 36 -19.27 19.98 0.73
C GLY A 36 -18.12 19.00 0.88
N ALA A 37 -16.91 19.43 0.52
CA ALA A 37 -15.69 18.65 0.76
C ALA A 37 -15.64 18.29 2.25
N THR A 38 -15.64 16.99 2.55
CA THR A 38 -15.47 16.50 3.91
C THR A 38 -14.14 17.06 4.43
N PRO A 39 -14.12 17.73 5.59
CA PRO A 39 -12.86 18.23 6.14
C PRO A 39 -11.84 17.10 6.23
N PRO A 40 -10.55 17.36 5.97
CA PRO A 40 -9.51 16.34 6.14
C PRO A 40 -9.57 15.77 7.56
N ALA A 41 -9.47 14.45 7.67
CA ALA A 41 -9.46 13.80 8.97
C ALA A 41 -8.33 14.39 9.83
N PRO A 42 -8.54 14.61 11.14
CA PRO A 42 -7.50 15.14 12.00
C PRO A 42 -6.27 14.24 11.95
N ALA A 43 -5.08 14.87 11.93
CA ALA A 43 -3.82 14.13 11.91
C ALA A 43 -3.74 13.14 13.09
N PRO A 44 -3.16 11.95 12.91
CA PRO A 44 -3.02 10.97 13.97
C PRO A 44 -2.30 11.59 15.19
N THR A 45 -2.90 11.48 16.36
CA THR A 45 -2.27 11.89 17.63
C THR A 45 -1.35 10.77 18.10
N GLY A 46 -0.15 11.11 18.59
CA GLY A 46 0.81 10.13 19.09
C GLY A 46 2.24 10.36 18.56
N PRO A 47 3.21 9.50 18.93
CA PRO A 47 4.62 9.68 18.59
C PRO A 47 4.90 9.52 17.09
N PHE A 48 4.24 8.59 16.43
CA PHE A 48 4.43 8.34 14.99
C PHE A 48 3.57 9.30 14.16
N LYS A 49 4.13 9.77 13.06
CA LYS A 49 3.49 10.72 12.13
C LYS A 49 3.58 10.20 10.70
N VAL A 50 2.58 10.51 9.89
CA VAL A 50 2.69 10.31 8.44
C VAL A 50 3.69 11.33 7.91
N PRO A 51 4.81 10.90 7.27
CA PRO A 51 5.74 11.85 6.66
C PRO A 51 5.06 12.51 5.45
N PRO A 52 5.35 13.78 5.16
CA PRO A 52 4.86 14.40 3.93
C PRO A 52 5.44 13.68 2.70
N LEU A 53 4.69 13.68 1.60
CA LEU A 53 5.21 13.21 0.32
C LEU A 53 6.36 14.15 -0.12
N PRO A 54 7.45 13.61 -0.69
CA PRO A 54 8.55 14.43 -1.22
C PRO A 54 8.23 15.10 -2.57
N TYR A 55 7.01 14.92 -3.09
CA TYR A 55 6.50 15.46 -4.36
C TYR A 55 4.99 15.68 -4.28
N ALA A 56 4.41 16.42 -5.23
CA ALA A 56 2.97 16.62 -5.32
C ALA A 56 2.22 15.32 -5.64
N TYR A 57 0.94 15.23 -5.26
CA TYR A 57 0.14 14.02 -5.47
C TYR A 57 -0.01 13.61 -6.94
N ASP A 58 0.05 14.55 -7.88
CA ASP A 58 -0.04 14.33 -9.32
C ASP A 58 1.32 14.21 -10.02
N ALA A 59 2.41 14.31 -9.28
CA ALA A 59 3.76 14.35 -9.86
C ALA A 59 4.23 13.03 -10.48
N LEU A 60 3.57 11.91 -10.18
CA LEU A 60 3.88 10.60 -10.73
C LEU A 60 3.01 10.23 -11.95
N GLU A 61 2.12 11.12 -12.37
CA GLU A 61 1.38 10.90 -13.61
C GLU A 61 2.32 10.93 -14.84
N PRO A 62 2.00 10.16 -15.88
CA PRO A 62 0.80 9.35 -16.06
C PRO A 62 0.88 7.93 -15.49
N TYR A 63 1.89 7.59 -14.73
CA TYR A 63 2.15 6.21 -14.26
C TYR A 63 1.29 5.83 -13.05
N ILE A 64 1.24 6.69 -12.03
CA ILE A 64 0.36 6.55 -10.86
C ILE A 64 -0.50 7.80 -10.78
N ASP A 65 -1.81 7.62 -10.67
CA ASP A 65 -2.76 8.74 -10.70
C ASP A 65 -2.84 9.46 -9.35
N LYS A 66 -3.23 10.74 -9.41
CA LYS A 66 -3.38 11.64 -8.27
C LYS A 66 -4.34 11.07 -7.21
N GLU A 67 -5.45 10.48 -7.63
CA GLU A 67 -6.46 9.98 -6.71
C GLU A 67 -5.92 8.80 -5.91
N THR A 68 -5.25 7.85 -6.57
CA THR A 68 -4.53 6.75 -5.91
C THR A 68 -3.53 7.31 -4.91
N MET A 69 -2.66 8.26 -5.28
CA MET A 69 -1.66 8.83 -4.38
C MET A 69 -2.30 9.50 -3.16
N THR A 70 -3.37 10.26 -3.36
CA THR A 70 -4.08 10.96 -2.27
C THR A 70 -4.70 9.98 -1.29
N ILE A 71 -5.43 8.97 -1.78
CA ILE A 71 -6.08 7.99 -0.92
C ILE A 71 -5.03 7.08 -0.25
N HIS A 72 -4.03 6.66 -0.97
CA HIS A 72 -2.99 5.77 -0.47
C HIS A 72 -2.19 6.42 0.67
N HIS A 73 -1.81 7.69 0.54
CA HIS A 73 -1.10 8.44 1.57
C HIS A 73 -2.04 8.91 2.70
N ASP A 74 -3.11 9.66 2.39
CA ASP A 74 -3.92 10.36 3.39
C ASP A 74 -4.95 9.47 4.09
N LYS A 75 -5.23 8.28 3.55
CA LYS A 75 -6.20 7.34 4.14
C LYS A 75 -5.52 6.05 4.59
N HIS A 76 -4.85 5.32 3.70
CA HIS A 76 -4.26 4.02 4.05
C HIS A 76 -3.05 4.18 4.98
N HIS A 77 -2.03 4.98 4.60
CA HIS A 77 -0.87 5.22 5.46
C HIS A 77 -1.28 5.90 6.78
N ALA A 78 -2.15 6.91 6.72
CA ALA A 78 -2.65 7.58 7.92
C ALA A 78 -3.40 6.62 8.87
N ALA A 79 -4.14 5.64 8.35
CA ALA A 79 -4.81 4.64 9.16
C ALA A 79 -3.81 3.69 9.85
N TYR A 80 -2.71 3.31 9.18
CA TYR A 80 -1.63 2.54 9.81
C TYR A 80 -1.01 3.31 10.96
N VAL A 81 -0.66 4.58 10.76
CA VAL A 81 -0.07 5.44 11.81
C VAL A 81 -1.03 5.61 12.99
N LYS A 82 -2.32 5.87 12.72
CA LYS A 82 -3.33 6.01 13.77
C LYS A 82 -3.39 4.76 14.65
N LYS A 83 -3.56 3.58 14.03
CA LYS A 83 -3.68 2.31 14.75
C LYS A 83 -2.37 1.90 15.45
N LEU A 84 -1.21 2.25 14.89
CA LEU A 84 0.08 2.07 15.54
C LEU A 84 0.15 2.90 16.83
N ASN A 85 -0.22 4.18 16.78
CA ASN A 85 -0.23 5.06 17.95
C ASN A 85 -1.20 4.57 19.05
N GLU A 86 -2.38 4.07 18.64
CA GLU A 86 -3.35 3.46 19.58
C GLU A 86 -2.77 2.22 20.29
N ALA A 87 -1.98 1.40 19.58
CA ALA A 87 -1.31 0.25 20.17
C ALA A 87 -0.16 0.68 21.09
N VAL A 88 0.68 1.61 20.64
CA VAL A 88 1.84 2.11 21.38
C VAL A 88 1.44 2.86 22.66
N ALA A 89 0.24 3.41 22.72
CA ALA A 89 -0.29 4.00 23.95
C ALA A 89 -0.40 2.97 25.12
N GLN A 90 -0.41 1.67 24.82
CA GLN A 90 -0.41 0.60 25.83
C GLN A 90 1.01 0.17 26.25
N GLN A 91 2.05 0.66 25.56
CA GLN A 91 3.46 0.46 25.86
C GLN A 91 4.24 1.72 25.46
N PRO A 92 4.18 2.80 26.27
CA PRO A 92 4.64 4.14 25.88
C PRO A 92 6.12 4.25 25.54
N GLU A 93 6.97 3.37 26.08
CA GLU A 93 8.41 3.32 25.77
C GLU A 93 8.68 3.08 24.28
N LEU A 94 7.79 2.38 23.58
CA LEU A 94 7.90 2.19 22.13
C LEU A 94 7.80 3.51 21.35
N GLY A 95 7.12 4.50 21.92
CA GLY A 95 6.99 5.83 21.30
C GLY A 95 8.28 6.65 21.29
N GLN A 96 9.32 6.20 22.01
CA GLN A 96 10.65 6.82 22.03
C GLN A 96 11.63 6.12 21.07
N MET A 97 11.19 5.08 20.39
CA MET A 97 12.02 4.27 19.49
C MET A 97 11.68 4.57 18.02
N GLU A 98 12.65 4.41 17.15
CA GLU A 98 12.39 4.40 15.72
C GLU A 98 11.58 3.15 15.34
N ILE A 99 10.60 3.32 14.45
CA ILE A 99 9.74 2.19 14.02
C ILE A 99 10.57 1.04 13.43
N ALA A 100 11.67 1.35 12.75
CA ALA A 100 12.60 0.36 12.23
C ALA A 100 13.17 -0.55 13.33
N ASP A 101 13.53 0.02 14.48
CA ASP A 101 14.15 -0.74 15.57
C ASP A 101 13.11 -1.58 16.34
N ILE A 102 11.88 -1.11 16.42
CA ILE A 102 10.75 -1.89 16.94
C ILE A 102 10.51 -3.13 16.05
N LEU A 103 10.49 -2.93 14.74
CA LEU A 103 10.21 -4.00 13.78
C LEU A 103 11.35 -5.04 13.68
N LYS A 104 12.61 -4.66 13.93
CA LYS A 104 13.74 -5.58 13.99
C LYS A 104 13.62 -6.60 15.12
N ASP A 105 12.99 -6.21 16.23
CA ASP A 105 12.86 -7.09 17.39
C ASP A 105 11.48 -6.97 18.05
N LEU A 106 10.50 -7.60 17.43
CA LEU A 106 9.13 -7.64 17.95
C LEU A 106 8.99 -8.42 19.28
N THR A 107 10.04 -9.13 19.73
CA THR A 107 9.98 -9.83 21.02
C THR A 107 9.92 -8.85 22.20
N LYS A 108 10.43 -7.64 22.03
CA LYS A 108 10.36 -6.54 23.02
C LYS A 108 8.97 -5.89 23.11
N VAL A 109 8.09 -6.18 22.17
CA VAL A 109 6.73 -5.67 22.16
C VAL A 109 5.83 -6.58 22.97
N ASN A 110 5.02 -6.00 23.86
CA ASN A 110 4.04 -6.74 24.67
C ASN A 110 3.16 -7.62 23.76
N GLU A 111 2.97 -8.87 24.14
CA GLU A 111 2.24 -9.87 23.37
C GLU A 111 0.84 -9.41 22.97
N ALA A 112 0.13 -8.71 23.86
CA ALA A 112 -1.23 -8.21 23.62
C ALA A 112 -1.32 -7.26 22.42
N ILE A 113 -0.25 -6.50 22.13
CA ILE A 113 -0.23 -5.53 21.03
C ILE A 113 0.73 -5.91 19.90
N ARG A 114 1.56 -6.94 20.08
CA ARG A 114 2.62 -7.33 19.13
C ARG A 114 2.12 -7.51 17.71
N LYS A 115 1.00 -8.21 17.54
CA LYS A 115 0.37 -8.41 16.22
C LYS A 115 -0.03 -7.07 15.58
N THR A 116 -0.59 -6.17 16.38
CA THR A 116 -0.99 -4.83 15.89
C THR A 116 0.24 -4.01 15.52
N VAL A 117 1.27 -3.99 16.36
CA VAL A 117 2.53 -3.28 16.07
C VAL A 117 3.21 -3.86 14.81
N ARG A 118 3.28 -5.20 14.65
CA ARG A 118 3.78 -5.82 13.42
C ARG A 118 3.03 -5.33 12.19
N ASN A 119 1.70 -5.38 12.21
CA ASN A 119 0.89 -5.04 11.04
C ASN A 119 0.87 -3.53 10.77
N GLN A 120 0.62 -2.72 11.78
CA GLN A 120 0.45 -1.28 11.63
C GLN A 120 1.81 -0.55 11.55
N GLY A 121 2.78 -1.01 12.36
CA GLY A 121 4.16 -0.52 12.29
C GLY A 121 4.83 -0.90 10.97
N GLY A 122 4.63 -2.15 10.52
CA GLY A 122 5.07 -2.57 9.18
C GLY A 122 4.46 -1.72 8.09
N GLY A 123 3.13 -1.48 8.15
CA GLY A 123 2.46 -0.58 7.21
C GLY A 123 3.04 0.83 7.23
N HIS A 124 3.27 1.41 8.40
CA HIS A 124 3.89 2.72 8.51
C HIS A 124 5.33 2.74 7.94
N TYR A 125 6.15 1.79 8.30
CA TYR A 125 7.54 1.71 7.82
C TYR A 125 7.63 1.50 6.31
N ASN A 126 6.89 0.52 5.77
CA ASN A 126 6.90 0.17 4.36
C ASN A 126 6.45 1.37 3.49
N HIS A 127 5.37 2.05 3.88
CA HIS A 127 4.87 3.22 3.14
C HIS A 127 5.81 4.43 3.26
N SER A 128 6.42 4.66 4.44
CA SER A 128 7.41 5.73 4.61
C SER A 128 8.62 5.57 3.69
N LEU A 129 9.03 4.32 3.42
CA LEU A 129 10.05 4.02 2.43
C LEU A 129 9.51 4.13 1.00
N PHE A 130 8.30 3.64 0.74
CA PHE A 130 7.69 3.61 -0.59
C PHE A 130 7.60 4.99 -1.23
N TRP A 131 7.23 6.00 -0.46
CA TRP A 131 7.18 7.38 -0.96
C TRP A 131 8.54 7.90 -1.43
N GLN A 132 9.62 7.53 -0.77
CA GLN A 132 10.98 7.92 -1.13
C GLN A 132 11.56 7.09 -2.28
N MET A 133 11.08 5.86 -2.47
CA MET A 133 11.47 4.95 -3.56
C MET A 133 10.93 5.38 -4.92
N MET A 134 10.08 6.40 -4.96
CA MET A 134 9.51 6.96 -6.18
C MET A 134 9.89 8.44 -6.31
N LYS A 135 9.98 8.92 -7.55
CA LYS A 135 10.16 10.36 -7.85
C LYS A 135 9.60 10.72 -9.23
N PRO A 136 9.21 11.99 -9.44
CA PRO A 136 8.94 12.50 -10.77
C PRO A 136 10.15 12.35 -11.69
N GLY A 137 9.93 11.90 -12.93
CA GLY A 137 11.01 11.64 -13.89
C GLY A 137 11.99 10.54 -13.45
N GLY A 138 11.53 9.64 -12.58
CA GLY A 138 12.26 8.45 -12.16
C GLY A 138 12.37 7.39 -13.25
N GLY A 139 12.58 6.14 -12.86
CA GLY A 139 12.73 5.02 -13.79
C GLY A 139 14.13 4.87 -14.33
N GLY A 140 14.22 4.24 -15.51
CA GLY A 140 15.52 3.88 -16.08
C GLY A 140 16.16 2.69 -15.34
N ALA A 141 17.47 2.76 -15.11
CA ALA A 141 18.26 1.72 -14.45
C ALA A 141 19.13 2.31 -13.33
N PRO A 142 19.50 1.52 -12.30
CA PRO A 142 20.46 1.94 -11.30
C PRO A 142 21.82 2.25 -11.96
N GLN A 143 22.61 3.09 -11.28
CA GLN A 143 23.94 3.46 -11.71
C GLN A 143 24.98 3.06 -10.66
N GLY A 144 26.27 3.20 -10.98
CA GLY A 144 27.36 3.00 -10.05
C GLY A 144 27.46 1.57 -9.49
N ASP A 145 27.69 1.46 -8.19
CA ASP A 145 27.92 0.17 -7.52
C ASP A 145 26.68 -0.69 -7.42
N LEU A 146 25.50 -0.07 -7.26
CA LEU A 146 24.24 -0.82 -7.29
C LEU A 146 24.02 -1.46 -8.67
N ALA A 147 24.34 -0.77 -9.78
CA ALA A 147 24.24 -1.35 -11.11
C ALA A 147 25.16 -2.57 -11.28
N LYS A 148 26.40 -2.47 -10.79
CA LYS A 148 27.35 -3.61 -10.80
C LYS A 148 26.83 -4.78 -9.97
N ALA A 149 26.31 -4.50 -8.76
CA ALA A 149 25.74 -5.53 -7.88
C ALA A 149 24.51 -6.21 -8.50
N VAL A 150 23.61 -5.44 -9.11
CA VAL A 150 22.44 -5.97 -9.83
C VAL A 150 22.88 -6.84 -11.00
N ALA A 151 23.81 -6.39 -11.83
CA ALA A 151 24.34 -7.17 -12.95
C ALA A 151 25.05 -8.45 -12.46
N GLY A 152 25.86 -8.35 -11.41
CA GLY A 152 26.56 -9.49 -10.82
C GLY A 152 25.63 -10.56 -10.24
N LYS A 153 24.53 -10.14 -9.59
CA LYS A 153 23.59 -11.07 -8.95
C LYS A 153 22.57 -11.64 -9.91
N PHE A 154 22.06 -10.83 -10.83
CA PHE A 154 20.91 -11.21 -11.66
C PHE A 154 21.27 -11.46 -13.14
N GLY A 155 22.49 -11.10 -13.58
CA GLY A 155 22.96 -11.17 -14.95
C GLY A 155 22.91 -9.81 -15.67
N SER A 156 21.76 -9.16 -15.64
CA SER A 156 21.55 -7.81 -16.18
C SER A 156 20.43 -7.09 -15.43
N TYR A 157 20.30 -5.78 -15.68
CA TYR A 157 19.13 -5.03 -15.20
C TYR A 157 17.82 -5.54 -15.85
N GLY A 158 17.86 -5.99 -17.10
CA GLY A 158 16.72 -6.60 -17.77
C GLY A 158 16.26 -7.90 -17.08
N ASP A 159 17.20 -8.76 -16.73
CA ASP A 159 16.92 -9.99 -15.97
C ASP A 159 16.42 -9.70 -14.58
N PHE A 160 17.00 -8.71 -13.90
CA PHE A 160 16.47 -8.22 -12.62
C PHE A 160 15.01 -7.78 -12.75
N LYS A 161 14.68 -6.92 -13.74
CA LYS A 161 13.29 -6.47 -13.96
C LYS A 161 12.34 -7.66 -14.18
N THR A 162 12.76 -8.61 -14.98
CA THR A 162 11.96 -9.81 -15.28
C THR A 162 11.68 -10.60 -13.99
N LYS A 163 12.71 -10.87 -13.20
CA LYS A 163 12.59 -11.60 -11.93
C LYS A 163 11.76 -10.84 -10.92
N PHE A 164 12.03 -9.53 -10.75
CA PHE A 164 11.29 -8.68 -9.82
C PHE A 164 9.80 -8.58 -10.20
N THR A 165 9.50 -8.44 -11.48
CA THR A 165 8.11 -8.43 -11.98
C THR A 165 7.42 -9.78 -11.71
N ALA A 166 8.11 -10.89 -11.94
CA ALA A 166 7.56 -12.23 -11.66
C ALA A 166 7.25 -12.41 -10.17
N GLU A 167 8.16 -11.97 -9.29
CA GLU A 167 7.93 -11.99 -7.83
C GLU A 167 6.75 -11.09 -7.44
N ALA A 168 6.66 -9.86 -7.95
CA ALA A 168 5.56 -8.95 -7.67
C ALA A 168 4.20 -9.49 -8.15
N MET A 169 4.18 -10.16 -9.30
CA MET A 169 2.98 -10.87 -9.81
C MET A 169 2.65 -12.10 -8.97
N GLY A 170 3.65 -12.79 -8.44
CA GLY A 170 3.51 -14.01 -7.65
C GLY A 170 2.98 -13.80 -6.23
N VAL A 171 2.98 -12.58 -5.71
CA VAL A 171 2.40 -12.29 -4.39
C VAL A 171 0.92 -12.65 -4.38
N PHE A 172 0.55 -13.66 -3.60
CA PHE A 172 -0.83 -14.06 -3.47
C PHE A 172 -1.60 -13.11 -2.52
N GLY A 173 -2.64 -12.48 -3.04
CA GLY A 173 -3.42 -11.50 -2.27
C GLY A 173 -2.66 -10.17 -2.09
N SER A 174 -2.70 -9.65 -0.87
CA SER A 174 -2.07 -8.40 -0.49
C SER A 174 -0.64 -8.61 0.02
N GLY A 175 0.28 -7.77 -0.38
CA GLY A 175 1.68 -7.85 0.06
C GLY A 175 2.59 -6.94 -0.74
N TRP A 176 3.87 -7.26 -0.69
CA TRP A 176 4.95 -6.48 -1.28
C TRP A 176 5.96 -7.40 -1.99
N ALA A 177 6.63 -6.87 -3.00
CA ALA A 177 7.85 -7.44 -3.55
C ALA A 177 9.00 -6.47 -3.33
N TRP A 178 10.17 -7.01 -2.97
CA TRP A 178 11.31 -6.24 -2.51
C TRP A 178 12.60 -6.64 -3.22
N LEU A 179 13.46 -5.66 -3.49
CA LEU A 179 14.89 -5.86 -3.59
C LEU A 179 15.49 -5.59 -2.22
N VAL A 180 16.19 -6.56 -1.67
CA VAL A 180 16.79 -6.49 -0.32
C VAL A 180 18.28 -6.80 -0.35
N LEU A 181 18.99 -6.38 0.72
CA LEU A 181 20.25 -7.00 1.12
C LEU A 181 19.98 -8.02 2.24
N ASN A 182 20.36 -9.25 2.01
CA ASN A 182 20.47 -10.31 3.01
C ASN A 182 21.98 -10.48 3.34
N GLY A 183 22.38 -9.92 4.48
CA GLY A 183 23.80 -9.68 4.73
C GLY A 183 24.39 -8.71 3.72
N LYS A 184 25.30 -9.17 2.86
CA LYS A 184 25.93 -8.39 1.80
C LYS A 184 25.44 -8.78 0.39
N GLU A 185 24.48 -9.69 0.28
CA GLU A 185 23.99 -10.17 -1.00
C GLU A 185 22.62 -9.59 -1.34
N LEU A 186 22.44 -9.20 -2.62
CA LEU A 186 21.13 -8.82 -3.14
C LEU A 186 20.22 -10.06 -3.26
N ALA A 187 18.96 -9.90 -2.87
CA ALA A 187 17.91 -10.88 -3.11
C ALA A 187 16.60 -10.18 -3.50
N ILE A 188 15.71 -10.92 -4.15
CA ILE A 188 14.33 -10.49 -4.37
C ILE A 188 13.46 -11.33 -3.46
N GLU A 189 12.61 -10.67 -2.66
CA GLU A 189 11.79 -11.29 -1.62
C GLU A 189 10.34 -10.82 -1.72
N GLN A 190 9.42 -11.66 -1.26
CA GLN A 190 8.00 -11.32 -1.07
C GLN A 190 7.68 -11.25 0.41
N THR A 191 6.81 -10.33 0.79
CA THR A 191 6.22 -10.32 2.13
C THR A 191 4.70 -10.21 2.05
N PRO A 192 3.95 -11.00 2.84
CA PRO A 192 2.50 -10.90 2.86
C PRO A 192 2.05 -9.68 3.68
N ASN A 193 0.90 -9.14 3.34
CA ASN A 193 0.26 -8.04 4.05
C ASN A 193 1.20 -6.84 4.23
N GLN A 194 1.45 -6.43 5.49
CA GLN A 194 2.38 -5.34 5.82
C GLN A 194 3.65 -5.85 6.52
N ASP A 195 3.96 -7.12 6.41
CA ASP A 195 5.24 -7.65 6.86
C ASP A 195 6.39 -6.97 6.12
N SER A 196 7.46 -6.71 6.83
CA SER A 196 8.63 -6.03 6.29
C SER A 196 9.87 -6.90 6.34
N PRO A 197 10.75 -6.88 5.33
CA PRO A 197 12.02 -7.62 5.35
C PRO A 197 12.91 -7.30 6.56
N ILE A 198 12.79 -6.09 7.13
CA ILE A 198 13.58 -5.68 8.29
C ILE A 198 13.32 -6.58 9.52
N SER A 199 12.11 -7.11 9.66
CA SER A 199 11.75 -8.05 10.73
C SER A 199 12.37 -9.44 10.55
N GLN A 200 12.95 -9.70 9.38
CA GLN A 200 13.66 -10.93 9.02
C GLN A 200 15.18 -10.72 8.95
N GLY A 201 15.67 -9.58 9.45
CA GLY A 201 17.09 -9.24 9.44
C GLY A 201 17.63 -8.78 8.08
N MET A 202 16.77 -8.56 7.10
CA MET A 202 17.15 -8.06 5.77
C MET A 202 16.98 -6.55 5.66
N THR A 203 17.77 -5.89 4.83
CA THR A 203 17.66 -4.46 4.56
C THR A 203 16.87 -4.22 3.28
N PRO A 204 15.64 -3.65 3.36
CA PRO A 204 14.88 -3.31 2.16
C PRO A 204 15.53 -2.13 1.42
N LEU A 205 15.81 -2.32 0.14
CA LEU A 205 16.39 -1.30 -0.75
C LEU A 205 15.33 -0.65 -1.64
N LEU A 206 14.52 -1.49 -2.31
CA LEU A 206 13.42 -1.11 -3.18
C LEU A 206 12.23 -1.99 -2.85
N GLY A 207 11.01 -1.45 -2.87
CA GLY A 207 9.80 -2.22 -2.64
C GLY A 207 8.63 -1.70 -3.45
N ILE A 208 7.81 -2.59 -3.98
CA ILE A 208 6.55 -2.28 -4.64
C ILE A 208 5.39 -2.80 -3.79
N ASP A 209 4.43 -1.93 -3.51
CA ASP A 209 3.16 -2.30 -2.92
C ASP A 209 2.26 -2.94 -3.98
N VAL A 210 1.86 -4.19 -3.76
CA VAL A 210 0.93 -4.91 -4.64
C VAL A 210 -0.42 -5.18 -3.99
N TRP A 211 -0.73 -4.50 -2.89
CA TRP A 211 -2.10 -4.36 -2.41
C TRP A 211 -2.95 -3.71 -3.50
N GLU A 212 -4.20 -4.13 -3.65
CA GLU A 212 -5.09 -3.54 -4.67
C GLU A 212 -5.28 -2.03 -4.50
N HIS A 213 -5.26 -1.51 -3.27
CA HIS A 213 -5.37 -0.07 -3.04
C HIS A 213 -4.25 0.77 -3.69
N ALA A 214 -3.12 0.16 -4.02
CA ALA A 214 -2.01 0.84 -4.68
C ALA A 214 -2.23 1.06 -6.18
N TYR A 215 -3.19 0.35 -6.80
CA TYR A 215 -3.35 0.41 -8.27
C TYR A 215 -4.79 0.26 -8.78
N TYR A 216 -5.77 -0.08 -7.93
CA TYR A 216 -7.09 -0.48 -8.41
C TYR A 216 -7.86 0.65 -9.10
N LEU A 217 -7.74 1.90 -8.64
CA LEU A 217 -8.44 3.02 -9.25
C LEU A 217 -8.07 3.20 -10.72
N LYS A 218 -6.80 3.06 -11.05
CA LYS A 218 -6.28 3.19 -12.42
C LYS A 218 -6.27 1.88 -13.20
N ASN A 219 -5.76 0.83 -12.59
CA ASN A 219 -5.47 -0.43 -13.28
C ASN A 219 -6.52 -1.52 -12.99
N GLN A 220 -7.42 -1.33 -12.01
CA GLN A 220 -8.39 -2.31 -11.59
C GLN A 220 -7.69 -3.64 -11.21
N ASN A 221 -8.13 -4.77 -11.73
CA ASN A 221 -7.53 -6.08 -11.48
C ASN A 221 -6.23 -6.34 -12.27
N ARG A 222 -5.74 -5.36 -13.06
CA ARG A 222 -4.58 -5.56 -13.95
C ARG A 222 -3.27 -5.20 -13.25
N ARG A 223 -2.87 -5.98 -12.25
CA ARG A 223 -1.57 -5.82 -11.59
C ARG A 223 -0.41 -5.85 -12.60
N ALA A 224 -0.53 -6.63 -13.67
CA ALA A 224 0.45 -6.71 -14.75
C ALA A 224 0.70 -5.38 -15.47
N ASP A 225 -0.27 -4.47 -15.49
CA ASP A 225 -0.11 -3.13 -16.09
C ASP A 225 0.50 -2.14 -15.07
N TYR A 226 0.19 -2.31 -13.78
CA TYR A 226 0.70 -1.46 -12.72
C TYR A 226 2.21 -1.60 -12.50
N ILE A 227 2.73 -2.83 -12.45
CA ILE A 227 4.14 -3.07 -12.13
C ILE A 227 5.08 -2.36 -13.12
N PRO A 228 4.93 -2.49 -14.46
CA PRO A 228 5.77 -1.75 -15.40
C PRO A 228 5.53 -0.24 -15.36
N ALA A 229 4.32 0.23 -15.06
CA ALA A 229 4.05 1.65 -14.88
C ALA A 229 4.84 2.20 -13.67
N TRP A 230 4.79 1.50 -12.52
CA TRP A 230 5.53 1.87 -11.32
C TRP A 230 7.05 1.89 -11.54
N LEU A 231 7.61 0.98 -12.34
CA LEU A 231 9.05 0.96 -12.64
C LEU A 231 9.55 2.25 -13.33
N ASN A 232 8.66 3.02 -13.99
CA ASN A 232 9.00 4.30 -14.60
C ASN A 232 9.10 5.46 -13.60
N VAL A 233 8.75 5.27 -12.36
CA VAL A 233 8.84 6.30 -11.31
C VAL A 233 9.84 5.94 -10.21
N VAL A 234 10.57 4.84 -10.34
CA VAL A 234 11.55 4.40 -9.33
C VAL A 234 12.65 5.43 -9.17
N ASN A 235 12.91 5.80 -7.92
CA ASN A 235 13.99 6.68 -7.50
C ASN A 235 15.28 5.89 -7.27
N TRP A 236 16.01 5.58 -8.34
CA TRP A 236 17.25 4.80 -8.25
C TRP A 236 18.36 5.51 -7.46
N ASP A 237 18.33 6.84 -7.34
CA ASP A 237 19.29 7.57 -6.49
C ASP A 237 19.10 7.19 -5.02
N PHE A 238 17.86 7.26 -4.54
CA PHE A 238 17.52 6.84 -3.17
C PHE A 238 17.86 5.37 -2.91
N VAL A 239 17.56 4.48 -3.87
CA VAL A 239 17.87 3.05 -3.75
C VAL A 239 19.38 2.82 -3.68
N SER A 240 20.16 3.56 -4.48
CA SER A 240 21.63 3.49 -4.50
C SER A 240 22.24 4.01 -3.19
N GLU A 241 21.73 5.12 -2.65
CA GLU A 241 22.16 5.65 -1.34
C GLU A 241 21.90 4.63 -0.22
N ARG A 242 20.72 4.00 -0.21
CA ARG A 242 20.41 2.93 0.75
C ARG A 242 21.35 1.74 0.62
N TYR A 243 21.64 1.32 -0.63
CA TYR A 243 22.59 0.24 -0.89
C TYR A 243 23.97 0.59 -0.33
N GLN A 244 24.51 1.76 -0.66
CA GLN A 244 25.82 2.22 -0.18
C GLN A 244 25.88 2.27 1.34
N LYS A 245 24.86 2.84 1.99
CA LYS A 245 24.77 2.92 3.46
C LYS A 245 24.74 1.54 4.12
N ALA A 246 24.13 0.55 3.49
CA ALA A 246 24.04 -0.80 4.04
C ALA A 246 25.30 -1.65 3.76
N MET A 247 26.10 -1.28 2.75
CA MET A 247 27.36 -1.95 2.41
C MET A 247 28.57 -1.39 3.17
N GLY A 248 28.54 -0.11 3.54
CA GLY A 248 29.61 0.58 4.27
C GLY A 248 29.59 0.35 5.73
#